data_98a96031ce284be0bab2ddb1131fddc1
#
_entry.id   98a96031ce284be0bab2ddb1131fddc1
#
_cell.length_a   1.000
_cell.length_b   1.000
_cell.length_c   1.000
_cell.angle_alpha   90.00
_cell.angle_beta   90.00
_cell.angle_gamma   90.00
#
_symmetry.space_group_name_H-M   'P 1'
#
loop_
_entity.id
_entity.type
_entity.pdbx_description
1 polymer ?
#
loop_
_entity_poly.entity_id
_entity_poly.type
_entity_poly.pdbx_seq_one_letter_code
_entity_poly.pdbx_strand_id
1 'polypeptide(L)'
;MNFSVEDLKTVDAWRVSQGAPLRVAKSIPTSFDIADSGDWISLPDGSQVWQLHLQAKGAIALILYYSDFYIPKGARLYLYNAAKTQVLGAYTHRTHPKNGPFATQAVAGDEVILEYVPAPSGETPRLRIREVGYGYNHLEAIMPEVQEAPGAGYSEACEVNINCEEGTDWQEQKKG
;
A
#
# COMPACT_ATOMS: atom_id res chain seq x y z
N MET A 1 -12.51 -18.73 -1.84
CA MET A 1 -13.19 -17.80 -0.91
C MET A 1 -14.63 -18.23 -0.76
N ASN A 2 -15.19 -18.26 0.46
CA ASN A 2 -16.55 -18.76 0.72
C ASN A 2 -17.56 -17.60 0.93
N PHE A 3 -17.61 -16.64 0.02
CA PHE A 3 -18.63 -15.58 0.02
C PHE A 3 -18.93 -15.12 -1.41
N SER A 4 -20.16 -14.66 -1.62
CA SER A 4 -20.62 -14.02 -2.85
C SER A 4 -20.51 -12.50 -2.69
N VAL A 5 -19.94 -11.82 -3.67
CA VAL A 5 -19.90 -10.35 -3.70
C VAL A 5 -21.32 -9.78 -3.83
N GLU A 6 -22.20 -10.44 -4.56
CA GLU A 6 -23.58 -10.02 -4.75
C GLU A 6 -24.38 -10.07 -3.43
N ASP A 7 -24.16 -11.11 -2.63
CA ASP A 7 -24.75 -11.22 -1.29
C ASP A 7 -24.23 -10.12 -0.35
N LEU A 8 -22.92 -9.81 -0.44
CA LEU A 8 -22.35 -8.72 0.34
C LEU A 8 -22.98 -7.37 -0.03
N LYS A 9 -23.13 -7.07 -1.32
CA LYS A 9 -23.74 -5.83 -1.80
C LYS A 9 -25.20 -5.71 -1.38
N THR A 10 -25.95 -6.81 -1.43
CA THR A 10 -27.34 -6.86 -0.98
C THR A 10 -27.45 -6.55 0.52
N VAL A 11 -26.62 -7.18 1.33
CA VAL A 11 -26.56 -6.91 2.78
C VAL A 11 -26.13 -5.48 3.06
N ASP A 12 -25.19 -4.93 2.29
CA ASP A 12 -24.69 -3.57 2.47
C ASP A 12 -25.76 -2.53 2.13
N ALA A 13 -26.52 -2.73 1.05
CA ALA A 13 -27.63 -1.86 0.70
C ALA A 13 -28.70 -1.80 1.82
N TRP A 14 -29.04 -2.95 2.41
CA TRP A 14 -29.93 -2.99 3.57
C TRP A 14 -29.32 -2.27 4.77
N ARG A 15 -28.05 -2.52 5.10
CA ARG A 15 -27.35 -1.87 6.23
C ARG A 15 -27.33 -0.34 6.09
N VAL A 16 -27.01 0.16 4.89
CA VAL A 16 -27.00 1.60 4.59
C VAL A 16 -28.40 2.20 4.75
N SER A 17 -29.45 1.49 4.33
CA SER A 17 -30.83 1.93 4.55
C SER A 17 -31.23 2.03 6.02
N GLN A 18 -30.51 1.32 6.91
CA GLN A 18 -30.63 1.40 8.36
C GLN A 18 -29.69 2.43 9.00
N GLY A 19 -29.00 3.26 8.21
CA GLY A 19 -28.07 4.28 8.68
C GLY A 19 -26.66 3.75 9.06
N ALA A 20 -26.33 2.50 8.70
CA ALA A 20 -24.98 1.98 8.94
C ALA A 20 -23.96 2.61 7.96
N PRO A 21 -22.69 2.76 8.37
CA PRO A 21 -21.63 3.22 7.48
C PRO A 21 -21.47 2.31 6.25
N LEU A 22 -21.10 2.93 5.14
CA LEU A 22 -20.76 2.25 3.90
C LEU A 22 -19.60 1.28 4.12
N ARG A 23 -19.75 0.04 3.68
CA ARG A 23 -18.68 -0.95 3.68
C ARG A 23 -18.12 -1.10 2.28
N VAL A 24 -16.84 -0.83 2.12
CA VAL A 24 -16.13 -0.86 0.82
C VAL A 24 -15.31 -2.12 0.62
N ALA A 25 -14.89 -2.76 1.70
CA ALA A 25 -14.07 -3.98 1.68
C ALA A 25 -14.53 -4.99 2.75
N LYS A 26 -14.27 -6.26 2.47
CA LYS A 26 -14.42 -7.37 3.41
C LYS A 26 -13.03 -7.80 3.88
N SER A 27 -12.81 -7.81 5.19
CA SER A 27 -11.58 -8.35 5.76
C SER A 27 -11.54 -9.87 5.64
N ILE A 28 -10.41 -10.39 5.17
CA ILE A 28 -10.08 -11.80 5.05
C ILE A 28 -8.89 -12.08 5.96
N PRO A 29 -9.04 -12.88 7.03
CA PRO A 29 -7.93 -13.26 7.89
C PRO A 29 -6.84 -14.00 7.10
N THR A 30 -5.60 -13.65 7.35
CA THR A 30 -4.39 -14.23 6.74
C THR A 30 -3.28 -14.36 7.78
N SER A 31 -2.18 -14.98 7.40
CA SER A 31 -1.00 -15.08 8.25
C SER A 31 0.25 -15.12 7.38
N PHE A 32 0.55 -14.01 6.70
CA PHE A 32 1.79 -13.90 5.93
C PHE A 32 2.83 -13.16 6.76
N ASP A 33 4.02 -13.75 6.85
CA ASP A 33 5.16 -13.17 7.57
C ASP A 33 6.39 -13.15 6.64
N ILE A 34 7.17 -12.10 6.65
CA ILE A 34 8.41 -12.01 5.85
C ILE A 34 9.39 -13.13 6.16
N ALA A 35 9.29 -13.74 7.34
CA ALA A 35 10.17 -14.81 7.77
C ALA A 35 9.89 -16.16 7.09
N ASP A 36 8.64 -16.40 6.65
CA ASP A 36 8.20 -17.69 6.12
C ASP A 36 7.35 -17.62 4.85
N SER A 37 7.01 -16.41 4.39
CA SER A 37 6.19 -16.18 3.19
C SER A 37 6.97 -15.35 2.18
N GLY A 38 6.68 -15.53 0.87
CA GLY A 38 7.37 -14.84 -0.21
C GLY A 38 8.74 -15.41 -0.52
N ASP A 39 9.45 -14.77 -1.46
CA ASP A 39 10.70 -15.25 -2.01
C ASP A 39 11.79 -14.18 -1.94
N TRP A 40 13.02 -14.61 -1.62
CA TRP A 40 14.21 -13.79 -1.74
C TRP A 40 14.84 -13.96 -3.11
N ILE A 41 14.94 -12.87 -3.85
CA ILE A 41 15.45 -12.85 -5.23
C ILE A 41 16.82 -12.18 -5.24
N SER A 42 17.82 -12.87 -5.77
CA SER A 42 19.15 -12.31 -5.98
C SER A 42 19.21 -11.53 -7.29
N LEU A 43 19.68 -10.30 -7.23
CA LEU A 43 19.85 -9.43 -8.39
C LEU A 43 21.23 -9.59 -9.02
N PRO A 44 21.43 -9.18 -10.28
CA PRO A 44 22.72 -9.33 -10.98
C PRO A 44 23.91 -8.61 -10.32
N ASP A 45 23.65 -7.58 -9.52
CA ASP A 45 24.66 -6.82 -8.76
C ASP A 45 25.01 -7.48 -7.41
N GLY A 46 24.44 -8.66 -7.12
CA GLY A 46 24.65 -9.40 -5.88
C GLY A 46 23.77 -8.94 -4.71
N SER A 47 22.96 -7.90 -4.87
CA SER A 47 21.98 -7.52 -3.88
C SER A 47 20.79 -8.49 -3.87
N GLN A 48 19.96 -8.42 -2.84
CA GLN A 48 18.76 -9.23 -2.71
C GLN A 48 17.55 -8.35 -2.46
N VAL A 49 16.40 -8.75 -2.98
CA VAL A 49 15.10 -8.21 -2.67
C VAL A 49 14.17 -9.33 -2.24
N TRP A 50 13.27 -9.05 -1.31
CA TRP A 50 12.20 -9.98 -0.97
C TRP A 50 10.92 -9.55 -1.68
N GLN A 51 10.19 -10.53 -2.23
CA GLN A 51 8.89 -10.28 -2.86
C GLN A 51 7.83 -11.23 -2.31
N LEU A 52 6.63 -10.69 -2.10
CA LEU A 52 5.42 -11.44 -1.80
C LEU A 52 4.33 -11.02 -2.78
N HIS A 53 3.81 -12.00 -3.52
CA HIS A 53 2.72 -11.79 -4.47
C HIS A 53 1.42 -12.34 -3.87
N LEU A 54 0.44 -11.47 -3.67
CA LEU A 54 -0.88 -11.80 -3.15
C LEU A 54 -1.93 -11.58 -4.21
N GLN A 55 -2.78 -12.58 -4.42
CA GLN A 55 -3.93 -12.49 -5.32
C GLN A 55 -5.23 -12.82 -4.57
N ALA A 56 -6.22 -11.95 -4.73
CA ALA A 56 -7.58 -12.16 -4.24
C ALA A 56 -8.57 -11.98 -5.39
N LYS A 57 -8.70 -13.03 -6.20
CA LYS A 57 -9.43 -13.04 -7.47
C LYS A 57 -10.79 -12.35 -7.38
N GLY A 58 -11.01 -11.37 -8.26
CA GLY A 58 -12.25 -10.61 -8.37
C GLY A 58 -12.35 -9.42 -7.41
N ALA A 59 -11.33 -9.14 -6.59
CA ALA A 59 -11.25 -7.89 -5.86
C ALA A 59 -11.05 -6.72 -6.83
N ILE A 60 -11.62 -5.55 -6.51
CA ILE A 60 -11.36 -4.30 -7.24
C ILE A 60 -10.19 -3.52 -6.64
N ALA A 61 -9.85 -3.80 -5.38
CA ALA A 61 -8.67 -3.29 -4.70
C ALA A 61 -8.30 -4.19 -3.52
N LEU A 62 -7.04 -4.13 -3.09
CA LEU A 62 -6.53 -4.83 -1.91
C LEU A 62 -5.95 -3.85 -0.90
N ILE A 63 -6.27 -4.07 0.39
CA ILE A 63 -5.74 -3.31 1.52
C ILE A 63 -5.04 -4.30 2.45
N LEU A 64 -3.81 -4.02 2.85
CA LEU A 64 -3.07 -4.90 3.74
C LEU A 64 -3.07 -4.37 5.17
N TYR A 65 -3.48 -5.22 6.12
CA TYR A 65 -3.49 -4.92 7.55
C TYR A 65 -2.41 -5.72 8.24
N TYR A 66 -1.50 -5.03 8.91
CA TYR A 66 -0.36 -5.63 9.60
C TYR A 66 -0.61 -5.69 11.10
N SER A 67 -0.25 -6.81 11.71
CA SER A 67 -0.14 -6.93 13.17
C SER A 67 1.23 -6.51 13.69
N ASP A 68 2.27 -6.63 12.85
CA ASP A 68 3.61 -6.12 13.11
C ASP A 68 4.17 -5.49 11.83
N PHE A 69 4.70 -4.28 11.97
CA PHE A 69 5.24 -3.53 10.84
C PHE A 69 6.48 -2.75 11.31
N TYR A 70 7.63 -3.21 10.88
CA TYR A 70 8.89 -2.56 11.16
C TYR A 70 9.82 -2.63 9.95
N ILE A 71 10.25 -1.47 9.49
CA ILE A 71 11.21 -1.31 8.40
C ILE A 71 12.51 -0.74 8.98
N PRO A 72 13.63 -1.45 8.91
CA PRO A 72 14.94 -0.95 9.37
C PRO A 72 15.37 0.34 8.69
N LYS A 73 16.20 1.11 9.37
CA LYS A 73 16.79 2.32 8.78
C LYS A 73 17.64 1.97 7.56
N GLY A 74 17.33 2.62 6.42
CA GLY A 74 17.98 2.35 5.13
C GLY A 74 17.27 1.32 4.27
N ALA A 75 16.35 0.52 4.84
CA ALA A 75 15.50 -0.37 4.07
C ALA A 75 14.26 0.34 3.51
N ARG A 76 13.62 -0.27 2.52
CA ARG A 76 12.44 0.26 1.85
C ARG A 76 11.46 -0.86 1.54
N LEU A 77 10.16 -0.57 1.68
CA LEU A 77 9.08 -1.45 1.23
C LEU A 77 8.22 -0.69 0.22
N TYR A 78 7.94 -1.34 -0.89
CA TYR A 78 7.02 -0.87 -1.92
C TYR A 78 5.87 -1.85 -2.06
N LEU A 79 4.70 -1.35 -2.42
CA LEU A 79 3.56 -2.14 -2.85
C LEU A 79 3.11 -1.64 -4.22
N TYR A 80 2.83 -2.53 -5.13
CA TYR A 80 2.34 -2.16 -6.44
C TYR A 80 1.39 -3.22 -7.02
N ASN A 81 0.51 -2.80 -7.94
CA ASN A 81 -0.34 -3.73 -8.66
C ASN A 81 0.44 -4.44 -9.78
N ALA A 82 -0.08 -5.57 -10.27
CA ALA A 82 0.58 -6.37 -11.30
C ALA A 82 0.92 -5.56 -12.58
N ALA A 83 0.06 -4.61 -12.95
CA ALA A 83 0.27 -3.72 -14.10
C ALA A 83 1.31 -2.62 -13.85
N LYS A 84 1.77 -2.45 -12.59
CA LYS A 84 2.69 -1.38 -12.15
C LYS A 84 2.19 0.05 -12.46
N THR A 85 0.88 0.22 -12.56
CA THR A 85 0.24 1.53 -12.77
C THR A 85 0.05 2.30 -11.48
N GLN A 86 0.11 1.60 -10.33
CA GLN A 86 0.06 2.20 -9.01
C GLN A 86 1.20 1.64 -8.16
N VAL A 87 1.97 2.52 -7.54
CA VAL A 87 3.06 2.18 -6.62
C VAL A 87 2.87 2.96 -5.33
N LEU A 88 2.81 2.27 -4.20
CA LEU A 88 2.77 2.83 -2.86
C LEU A 88 4.14 2.70 -2.20
N GLY A 89 4.56 3.72 -1.51
CA GLY A 89 5.86 3.75 -0.82
C GLY A 89 6.76 4.88 -1.35
N ALA A 90 8.04 4.86 -1.02
CA ALA A 90 8.67 3.84 -0.17
C ALA A 90 8.23 3.98 1.30
N TYR A 91 7.74 2.90 1.88
CA TYR A 91 7.61 2.82 3.33
C TYR A 91 8.99 2.59 3.94
N THR A 92 9.32 3.34 4.98
CA THR A 92 10.64 3.33 5.62
C THR A 92 10.50 3.26 7.14
N HIS A 93 11.61 3.25 7.87
CA HIS A 93 11.61 3.35 9.33
C HIS A 93 10.85 4.58 9.89
N ARG A 94 10.56 5.59 9.06
CA ARG A 94 9.80 6.80 9.45
C ARG A 94 8.30 6.65 9.25
N THR A 95 7.86 5.72 8.43
CA THR A 95 6.45 5.55 8.07
C THR A 95 5.62 5.11 9.26
N HIS A 96 6.18 4.21 10.10
CA HIS A 96 5.53 3.72 11.29
C HIS A 96 6.54 3.61 12.44
N PRO A 97 6.86 4.73 13.11
CA PRO A 97 7.95 4.77 14.09
C PRO A 97 7.63 4.04 15.40
N LYS A 98 6.39 3.60 15.61
CA LYS A 98 5.94 2.88 16.81
C LYS A 98 5.39 1.52 16.42
N ASN A 99 5.68 0.50 17.23
CA ASN A 99 5.08 -0.81 17.08
C ASN A 99 3.55 -0.72 17.24
N GLY A 100 2.83 -1.46 16.40
CA GLY A 100 1.37 -1.52 16.48
C GLY A 100 0.72 -1.88 15.14
N PRO A 101 -0.62 -1.91 15.10
CA PRO A 101 -1.35 -2.15 13.87
C PRO A 101 -1.05 -1.06 12.83
N PHE A 102 -0.83 -1.50 11.60
CA PHE A 102 -0.61 -0.62 10.46
C PHE A 102 -1.47 -1.10 9.29
N ALA A 103 -1.92 -0.20 8.45
CA ALA A 103 -2.60 -0.52 7.21
C ALA A 103 -2.02 0.30 6.07
N THR A 104 -1.90 -0.31 4.90
CA THR A 104 -1.54 0.42 3.69
C THR A 104 -2.77 1.08 3.07
N GLN A 105 -2.54 2.00 2.15
CA GLN A 105 -3.59 2.43 1.24
C GLN A 105 -4.03 1.26 0.35
N ALA A 106 -5.19 1.42 -0.29
CA ALA A 106 -5.69 0.44 -1.23
C ALA A 106 -4.83 0.39 -2.51
N VAL A 107 -4.53 -0.81 -2.97
CA VAL A 107 -3.89 -1.06 -4.26
C VAL A 107 -4.96 -1.56 -5.23
N ALA A 108 -5.10 -0.91 -6.39
CA ALA A 108 -6.11 -1.25 -7.39
C ALA A 108 -5.87 -2.62 -8.01
N GLY A 109 -6.96 -3.34 -8.25
CA GLY A 109 -6.96 -4.66 -8.83
C GLY A 109 -7.03 -5.78 -7.80
N ASP A 110 -6.94 -7.00 -8.28
CA ASP A 110 -7.06 -8.21 -7.48
C ASP A 110 -5.69 -8.83 -7.14
N GLU A 111 -4.61 -8.13 -7.48
CA GLU A 111 -3.24 -8.53 -7.20
C GLU A 111 -2.43 -7.38 -6.59
N VAL A 112 -1.62 -7.69 -5.60
CA VAL A 112 -0.64 -6.79 -5.02
C VAL A 112 0.70 -7.50 -4.84
N ILE A 113 1.76 -6.83 -5.23
CA ILE A 113 3.14 -7.29 -5.05
C ILE A 113 3.79 -6.38 -4.01
N LEU A 114 4.31 -7.00 -2.96
CA LEU A 114 5.17 -6.34 -1.99
C LEU A 114 6.62 -6.58 -2.41
N GLU A 115 7.42 -5.53 -2.37
CA GLU A 115 8.85 -5.61 -2.63
C GLU A 115 9.62 -4.92 -1.50
N TYR A 116 10.40 -5.69 -0.78
CA TYR A 116 11.26 -5.19 0.29
C TYR A 116 12.72 -5.19 -0.14
N VAL A 117 13.32 -4.02 -0.06
CA VAL A 117 14.75 -3.80 -0.31
C VAL A 117 15.45 -3.68 1.04
N PRO A 118 16.32 -4.62 1.42
CA PRO A 118 16.98 -4.62 2.71
C PRO A 118 17.95 -3.45 2.87
N ALA A 119 18.20 -3.10 4.12
CA ALA A 119 19.26 -2.15 4.45
C ALA A 119 20.63 -2.81 4.40
N PRO A 120 21.70 -2.07 4.06
CA PRO A 120 23.07 -2.57 4.14
C PRO A 120 23.49 -3.03 5.55
N SER A 121 22.80 -2.55 6.59
CA SER A 121 23.03 -2.94 8.00
C SER A 121 22.72 -4.40 8.31
N GLY A 122 21.96 -5.09 7.44
CA GLY A 122 21.51 -6.46 7.69
C GLY A 122 20.48 -6.60 8.82
N GLU A 123 19.93 -5.50 9.33
CA GLU A 123 18.91 -5.52 10.37
C GLU A 123 17.61 -6.16 9.83
N THR A 124 17.02 -7.05 10.64
CA THR A 124 15.84 -7.83 10.23
C THR A 124 14.56 -7.00 10.29
N PRO A 125 13.77 -6.95 9.19
CA PRO A 125 12.44 -6.34 9.19
C PRO A 125 11.43 -7.20 9.93
N ARG A 126 10.29 -6.60 10.30
CA ARG A 126 9.12 -7.34 10.77
C ARG A 126 7.91 -6.89 9.95
N LEU A 127 7.40 -7.80 9.16
CA LEU A 127 6.24 -7.59 8.29
C LEU A 127 5.31 -8.79 8.47
N ARG A 128 4.25 -8.60 9.26
CA ARG A 128 3.24 -9.64 9.47
C ARG A 128 1.87 -9.12 9.07
N ILE A 129 1.36 -9.64 7.95
CA ILE A 129 0.03 -9.33 7.42
C ILE A 129 -0.97 -10.28 8.07
N ARG A 130 -1.87 -9.73 8.88
CA ARG A 130 -2.92 -10.49 9.59
C ARG A 130 -4.22 -10.58 8.82
N GLU A 131 -4.49 -9.62 7.96
CA GLU A 131 -5.73 -9.53 7.20
C GLU A 131 -5.48 -8.86 5.86
N VAL A 132 -6.24 -9.29 4.85
CA VAL A 132 -6.33 -8.63 3.56
C VAL A 132 -7.74 -8.10 3.38
N GLY A 133 -7.89 -6.80 3.17
CA GLY A 133 -9.14 -6.17 2.79
C GLY A 133 -9.42 -6.45 1.31
N TYR A 134 -10.44 -7.26 1.06
CA TYR A 134 -10.99 -7.52 -0.26
C TYR A 134 -11.95 -6.40 -0.63
N GLY A 135 -11.52 -5.46 -1.43
CA GLY A 135 -12.34 -4.36 -1.96
C GLY A 135 -13.31 -4.88 -3.02
N TYR A 136 -14.60 -4.60 -2.88
CA TYR A 136 -15.63 -5.09 -3.80
C TYR A 136 -16.69 -4.04 -4.14
N ASN A 137 -16.63 -2.87 -3.51
CA ASN A 137 -17.65 -1.85 -3.67
C ASN A 137 -17.04 -0.45 -3.50
N HIS A 138 -17.55 0.54 -4.23
CA HIS A 138 -17.17 1.94 -4.08
C HIS A 138 -15.66 2.19 -4.12
N LEU A 139 -15.00 1.78 -5.21
CA LEU A 139 -13.56 1.99 -5.38
C LEU A 139 -13.17 3.46 -5.22
N GLU A 140 -14.01 4.37 -5.69
CA GLU A 140 -13.86 5.82 -5.58
C GLU A 140 -13.78 6.32 -4.11
N ALA A 141 -14.39 5.58 -3.17
CA ALA A 141 -14.35 5.94 -1.75
C ALA A 141 -13.06 5.49 -1.04
N ILE A 142 -12.36 4.48 -1.60
CA ILE A 142 -11.14 3.92 -1.02
C ILE A 142 -9.88 4.26 -1.80
N MET A 143 -10.05 4.70 -3.02
CA MET A 143 -9.00 5.21 -3.88
C MET A 143 -9.46 6.60 -4.34
N PRO A 144 -9.05 7.67 -3.64
CA PRO A 144 -9.21 9.00 -4.18
C PRO A 144 -8.61 8.98 -5.58
N GLU A 145 -9.31 9.54 -6.55
CA GLU A 145 -8.88 9.57 -7.94
C GLU A 145 -7.39 9.85 -7.97
N VAL A 146 -6.63 8.92 -8.52
CA VAL A 146 -5.36 9.28 -9.11
C VAL A 146 -5.81 10.15 -10.29
N GLN A 147 -6.03 11.44 -10.03
CA GLN A 147 -6.11 12.40 -11.10
C GLN A 147 -4.87 12.12 -11.91
N GLU A 148 -5.07 11.69 -13.14
CA GLU A 148 -4.00 11.70 -14.11
C GLU A 148 -3.47 13.13 -14.08
N ALA A 149 -2.40 13.30 -13.30
CA ALA A 149 -1.77 14.60 -13.19
C ALA A 149 -1.28 14.94 -14.60
N PRO A 150 -1.79 15.99 -15.23
CA PRO A 150 -1.20 16.46 -16.46
C PRO A 150 0.17 17.01 -16.09
N GLY A 151 1.20 16.19 -16.20
CA GLY A 151 2.58 16.56 -15.90
C GLY A 151 2.93 16.51 -14.41
N ALA A 152 4.11 16.03 -14.11
CA ALA A 152 4.74 16.16 -12.80
C ALA A 152 4.64 17.61 -12.30
N GLY A 153 3.93 17.87 -11.20
CA GLY A 153 3.91 19.20 -10.62
C GLY A 153 2.63 19.66 -9.91
N TYR A 154 1.64 18.81 -9.69
CA TYR A 154 0.52 19.19 -8.82
C TYR A 154 0.84 18.82 -7.36
N SER A 155 1.29 19.82 -6.60
CA SER A 155 1.24 19.75 -5.14
C SER A 155 -0.15 20.21 -4.66
N GLU A 156 -0.68 19.56 -3.63
CA GLU A 156 -1.89 20.01 -2.96
C GLU A 156 -1.62 21.34 -2.22
N ALA A 157 -2.69 22.07 -1.87
CA ALA A 157 -2.59 23.39 -1.23
C ALA A 157 -1.81 23.41 0.10
N CYS A 158 -1.53 22.26 0.69
CA CYS A 158 -0.73 22.10 1.91
C CYS A 158 0.72 21.64 1.65
N GLU A 159 1.11 21.41 0.40
CA GLU A 159 2.46 21.00 0.05
C GLU A 159 3.28 22.20 -0.42
N VAL A 160 4.41 22.44 0.25
CA VAL A 160 5.36 23.47 -0.17
C VAL A 160 6.11 22.98 -1.41
N ASN A 161 5.81 23.56 -2.55
CA ASN A 161 6.49 23.28 -3.81
C ASN A 161 7.70 24.21 -3.93
N ILE A 162 8.84 23.68 -4.39
CA ILE A 162 10.06 24.45 -4.64
C ILE A 162 9.85 25.63 -5.64
N ASN A 163 8.74 25.63 -6.37
CA ASN A 163 8.35 26.72 -7.27
C ASN A 163 7.44 27.76 -6.59
N CYS A 164 7.02 27.54 -5.33
CA CYS A 164 6.27 28.53 -4.54
C CYS A 164 7.19 29.61 -3.99
N GLU A 165 6.58 30.66 -3.43
CA GLU A 165 7.32 31.76 -2.81
C GLU A 165 8.22 31.28 -1.67
N GLU A 166 7.73 30.33 -0.84
CA GLU A 166 8.47 29.69 0.23
C GLU A 166 9.62 28.77 -0.26
N GLY A 167 9.56 28.32 -1.52
CA GLY A 167 10.60 27.53 -2.17
C GLY A 167 11.72 28.38 -2.79
N THR A 168 11.67 29.70 -2.70
CA THR A 168 12.62 30.61 -3.35
C THR A 168 14.04 30.39 -2.83
N ASP A 169 14.20 30.11 -1.55
CA ASP A 169 15.51 29.89 -0.91
C ASP A 169 16.19 28.58 -1.38
N TRP A 170 15.45 27.71 -2.07
CA TRP A 170 15.93 26.40 -2.56
C TRP A 170 16.24 26.38 -4.06
N GLN A 171 16.23 27.54 -4.71
CA GLN A 171 16.43 27.65 -6.18
C GLN A 171 17.80 27.13 -6.63
N GLU A 172 18.82 27.23 -5.80
CA GLU A 172 20.17 26.71 -6.10
C GLU A 172 20.18 25.18 -6.24
N GLN A 173 19.30 24.49 -5.53
CA GLN A 173 19.21 23.03 -5.57
C GLN A 173 18.45 22.49 -6.78
N LYS A 174 17.77 23.34 -7.54
CA LYS A 174 17.11 23.01 -8.81
C LYS A 174 18.08 22.83 -9.98
N LYS A 175 19.32 23.26 -9.84
CA LYS A 175 20.31 23.32 -10.93
C LYS A 175 21.23 22.09 -10.96
N GLY A 176 20.98 21.10 -10.09
CA GLY A 176 21.77 19.88 -9.98
C GLY A 176 21.19 18.68 -10.74
#